data_aa87330d29a76099a2f1b97ba8c6f9b2
#
_entry.id   aa87330d29a76099a2f1b97ba8c6f9b2
#
_cell.length_a   1.000
_cell.length_b   1.000
_cell.length_c   1.000
_cell.angle_alpha   90.00
_cell.angle_beta   90.00
_cell.angle_gamma   90.00
#
_symmetry.space_group_name_H-M   'P 1'
#
loop_
_entity.id
_entity.type
_entity.pdbx_description
1 polymer ?
#
loop_
_entity_poly.entity_id
_entity_poly.type
_entity_poly.pdbx_seq_one_letter_code
_entity_poly.pdbx_strand_id
1 'polypeptide(L)'
;MNPRSIPAWNTLTAKSGRELKRAQSLLSAANARASQAQLRMTKLDNLLVEYASSLNDMLSKPHSTQEAGNFRQFIVQLQFLKQRADIDLHKAELDVTEAKSEVIVADQENLKLSRLLGRAKTELENQRIGIETKEAESQSIIQFNLKAPPLPLKVSFGTLIATF
;
A
#
# COMPACT_ATOMS: atom_id res chain seq x y z
N MET A 1 7.42 -10.29 -23.76
CA MET A 1 6.09 -10.15 -23.09
C MET A 1 5.06 -9.69 -24.08
N ASN A 2 3.81 -10.15 -24.04
CA ASN A 2 2.81 -9.80 -25.07
C ASN A 2 2.22 -8.39 -24.78
N PRO A 3 2.22 -7.43 -25.71
CA PRO A 3 1.67 -6.08 -25.51
C PRO A 3 0.18 -6.10 -25.11
N ARG A 4 -0.56 -7.15 -25.43
CA ARG A 4 -1.95 -7.36 -25.02
C ARG A 4 -2.13 -7.55 -23.50
N SER A 5 -1.07 -7.78 -22.73
CA SER A 5 -1.14 -7.97 -21.28
C SER A 5 -1.12 -6.65 -20.47
N ILE A 6 -0.71 -5.52 -21.06
CA ILE A 6 -0.62 -4.23 -20.37
C ILE A 6 -1.97 -3.73 -19.82
N PRO A 7 -3.10 -3.79 -20.58
CA PRO A 7 -4.41 -3.41 -20.03
C PRO A 7 -4.81 -4.24 -18.82
N ALA A 8 -4.51 -5.56 -18.83
CA ALA A 8 -4.77 -6.43 -17.68
C ALA A 8 -3.94 -6.04 -16.46
N TRP A 9 -2.65 -5.73 -16.63
CA TRP A 9 -1.78 -5.24 -15.55
C TRP A 9 -2.23 -3.89 -15.00
N ASN A 10 -2.67 -2.97 -15.85
CA ASN A 10 -3.25 -1.70 -15.42
C ASN A 10 -4.49 -1.91 -14.55
N THR A 11 -5.40 -2.81 -14.95
CA THR A 11 -6.60 -3.14 -14.19
C THR A 11 -6.26 -3.77 -12.83
N LEU A 12 -5.32 -4.71 -12.79
CA LEU A 12 -4.88 -5.37 -11.56
C LEU A 12 -4.21 -4.38 -10.61
N THR A 13 -3.33 -3.51 -11.10
CA THR A 13 -2.67 -2.47 -10.29
C THR A 13 -3.69 -1.46 -9.76
N ALA A 14 -4.68 -1.06 -10.57
CA ALA A 14 -5.75 -0.19 -10.12
C ALA A 14 -6.64 -0.85 -9.06
N LYS A 15 -6.90 -2.16 -9.17
CA LYS A 15 -7.63 -2.92 -8.16
C LYS A 15 -6.85 -2.99 -6.85
N SER A 16 -5.58 -3.39 -6.87
CA SER A 16 -4.76 -3.49 -5.66
C SER A 16 -4.56 -2.12 -4.99
N GLY A 17 -4.46 -1.03 -5.76
CA GLY A 17 -4.43 0.32 -5.22
C GLY A 17 -5.72 0.72 -4.48
N ARG A 18 -6.89 0.25 -4.94
CA ARG A 18 -8.16 0.43 -4.21
C ARG A 18 -8.21 -0.40 -2.92
N GLU A 19 -7.70 -1.63 -2.97
CA GLU A 19 -7.61 -2.51 -1.79
C GLU A 19 -6.68 -1.93 -0.73
N LEU A 20 -5.52 -1.38 -1.12
CA LEU A 20 -4.62 -0.68 -0.22
C LEU A 20 -5.31 0.53 0.45
N LYS A 21 -5.99 1.37 -0.33
CA LYS A 21 -6.75 2.50 0.22
C LYS A 21 -7.84 2.06 1.20
N ARG A 22 -8.52 0.94 0.91
CA ARG A 22 -9.52 0.37 1.80
C ARG A 22 -8.88 -0.10 3.11
N ALA A 23 -7.78 -0.83 3.06
CA ALA A 23 -7.05 -1.28 4.25
C ALA A 23 -6.56 -0.09 5.09
N GLN A 24 -6.03 0.97 4.47
CA GLN A 24 -5.64 2.20 5.16
C GLN A 24 -6.82 2.90 5.85
N SER A 25 -8.00 2.92 5.20
CA SER A 25 -9.22 3.48 5.81
C SER A 25 -9.68 2.65 7.02
N LEU A 26 -9.61 1.32 6.93
CA LEU A 26 -9.93 0.43 8.06
C LEU A 26 -8.97 0.63 9.23
N LEU A 27 -7.67 0.76 8.97
CA LEU A 27 -6.68 1.08 9.99
C LEU A 27 -6.96 2.42 10.67
N SER A 28 -7.31 3.45 9.89
CA SER A 28 -7.68 4.75 10.44
C SER A 28 -8.91 4.65 11.36
N ALA A 29 -9.93 3.89 10.96
CA ALA A 29 -11.11 3.65 11.78
C ALA A 29 -10.80 2.83 13.04
N ALA A 30 -9.91 1.83 12.97
CA ALA A 30 -9.46 1.06 14.11
C ALA A 30 -8.69 1.93 15.12
N ASN A 31 -7.77 2.77 14.64
CA ASN A 31 -7.06 3.73 15.49
C ASN A 31 -8.00 4.70 16.20
N ALA A 32 -9.02 5.21 15.51
CA ALA A 32 -10.01 6.10 16.11
C ALA A 32 -10.80 5.38 17.23
N ARG A 33 -11.19 4.11 17.03
CA ARG A 33 -11.85 3.29 18.06
C ARG A 33 -10.94 3.04 19.27
N ALA A 34 -9.68 2.69 19.05
CA ALA A 34 -8.70 2.49 20.13
C ALA A 34 -8.49 3.79 20.92
N SER A 35 -8.35 4.92 20.25
CA SER A 35 -8.24 6.23 20.90
C SER A 35 -9.47 6.58 21.75
N GLN A 36 -10.68 6.30 21.26
CA GLN A 36 -11.91 6.50 22.03
C GLN A 36 -12.01 5.56 23.25
N ALA A 37 -11.58 4.31 23.11
CA ALA A 37 -11.54 3.34 24.21
C ALA A 37 -10.54 3.81 25.29
N GLN A 38 -9.36 4.27 24.89
CA GLN A 38 -8.35 4.83 25.79
C GLN A 38 -8.86 6.06 26.55
N LEU A 39 -9.55 6.98 25.85
CA LEU A 39 -10.15 8.15 26.49
C LEU A 39 -11.23 7.77 27.52
N ARG A 40 -12.04 6.73 27.23
CA ARG A 40 -13.02 6.21 28.20
C ARG A 40 -12.33 5.65 29.42
N MET A 41 -11.26 4.88 29.23
CA MET A 41 -10.46 4.30 30.30
C MET A 41 -9.88 5.41 31.22
N THR A 42 -9.24 6.41 30.62
CA THR A 42 -8.68 7.55 31.36
C THR A 42 -9.75 8.32 32.17
N LYS A 43 -10.96 8.52 31.60
CA LYS A 43 -12.07 9.15 32.31
C LYS A 43 -12.53 8.33 33.51
N LEU A 44 -12.63 7.00 33.38
CA LEU A 44 -13.01 6.13 34.48
C LEU A 44 -11.95 6.10 35.59
N ASP A 45 -10.67 6.12 35.24
CA ASP A 45 -9.57 6.24 36.21
C ASP A 45 -9.64 7.55 37.00
N ASN A 46 -9.85 8.67 36.30
CA ASN A 46 -10.00 9.96 36.94
C ASN A 46 -11.22 10.02 37.90
N LEU A 47 -12.36 9.45 37.45
CA LEU A 47 -13.55 9.36 38.30
C LEU A 47 -13.30 8.48 39.53
N LEU A 48 -12.62 7.38 39.41
CA LEU A 48 -12.29 6.51 40.55
C LEU A 48 -11.43 7.25 41.58
N VAL A 49 -10.42 8.01 41.12
CA VAL A 49 -9.56 8.80 42.00
C VAL A 49 -10.37 9.90 42.71
N GLU A 50 -11.22 10.61 41.96
CA GLU A 50 -12.08 11.68 42.49
C GLU A 50 -13.06 11.16 43.57
N TYR A 51 -13.76 10.06 43.27
CA TYR A 51 -14.71 9.47 44.21
C TYR A 51 -14.03 8.84 45.43
N ALA A 52 -12.84 8.25 45.27
CA ALA A 52 -12.06 7.74 46.40
C ALA A 52 -11.60 8.90 47.32
N SER A 53 -11.16 10.03 46.75
CA SER A 53 -10.81 11.21 47.52
C SER A 53 -12.03 11.80 48.25
N SER A 54 -13.15 11.93 47.56
CA SER A 54 -14.39 12.41 48.14
C SER A 54 -14.92 11.54 49.27
N LEU A 55 -14.77 10.23 49.17
CA LEU A 55 -15.11 9.29 50.25
C LEU A 55 -14.20 9.49 51.46
N ASN A 56 -12.89 9.67 51.28
CA ASN A 56 -11.94 9.92 52.36
C ASN A 56 -12.25 11.26 53.09
N ASP A 57 -12.55 12.31 52.30
CA ASP A 57 -12.92 13.62 52.85
C ASP A 57 -14.23 13.58 53.65
N MET A 58 -15.20 12.76 53.18
CA MET A 58 -16.44 12.54 53.89
C MET A 58 -16.23 11.78 55.20
N LEU A 59 -15.42 10.71 55.17
CA LEU A 59 -15.13 9.89 56.34
C LEU A 59 -14.37 10.65 57.44
N SER A 60 -13.67 11.73 57.09
CA SER A 60 -12.97 12.61 58.03
C SER A 60 -13.89 13.61 58.80
N LYS A 61 -15.16 13.68 58.41
CA LYS A 61 -16.19 14.58 58.97
C LYS A 61 -17.35 13.80 59.54
N PRO A 62 -18.21 14.39 60.41
CA PRO A 62 -19.47 13.76 60.78
C PRO A 62 -20.31 13.44 59.56
N HIS A 63 -20.60 12.19 59.31
CA HIS A 63 -21.30 11.72 58.10
C HIS A 63 -22.38 10.69 58.43
N SER A 64 -23.35 10.55 57.50
CA SER A 64 -24.35 9.49 57.55
C SER A 64 -23.77 8.18 57.06
N THR A 65 -24.03 7.07 57.77
CA THR A 65 -23.64 5.73 57.34
C THR A 65 -24.21 5.37 55.98
N GLN A 66 -25.39 5.88 55.63
CA GLN A 66 -26.05 5.66 54.36
C GLN A 66 -25.32 6.37 53.20
N GLU A 67 -24.88 7.63 53.40
CA GLU A 67 -24.10 8.34 52.41
C GLU A 67 -22.78 7.67 52.11
N ALA A 68 -22.03 7.25 53.10
CA ALA A 68 -20.79 6.50 52.98
C ALA A 68 -21.03 5.16 52.24
N GLY A 69 -22.16 4.49 52.52
CA GLY A 69 -22.58 3.28 51.78
C GLY A 69 -22.80 3.50 50.27
N ASN A 70 -23.51 4.60 49.93
CA ASN A 70 -23.77 4.97 48.54
C ASN A 70 -22.49 5.25 47.76
N PHE A 71 -21.52 5.99 48.35
CA PHE A 71 -20.22 6.25 47.73
C PHE A 71 -19.42 4.96 47.48
N ARG A 72 -19.38 4.07 48.46
CA ARG A 72 -18.71 2.75 48.29
C ARG A 72 -19.35 1.92 47.16
N GLN A 73 -20.67 1.87 47.13
CA GLN A 73 -21.39 1.14 46.09
C GLN A 73 -21.11 1.75 44.70
N PHE A 74 -21.06 3.08 44.58
CA PHE A 74 -20.75 3.72 43.32
C PHE A 74 -19.29 3.46 42.87
N ILE A 75 -18.33 3.48 43.77
CA ILE A 75 -16.94 3.11 43.48
C ILE A 75 -16.84 1.66 42.92
N VAL A 76 -17.58 0.71 43.53
CA VAL A 76 -17.65 -0.67 43.02
C VAL A 76 -18.23 -0.71 41.61
N GLN A 77 -19.29 0.05 41.34
CA GLN A 77 -19.84 0.13 39.97
C GLN A 77 -18.82 0.73 38.97
N LEU A 78 -18.08 1.77 39.34
CA LEU A 78 -17.03 2.35 38.52
C LEU A 78 -15.91 1.33 38.22
N GLN A 79 -15.54 0.50 39.20
CA GLN A 79 -14.54 -0.57 39.02
C GLN A 79 -15.01 -1.61 38.01
N PHE A 80 -16.29 -1.99 38.04
CA PHE A 80 -16.90 -2.87 37.04
C PHE A 80 -16.86 -2.26 35.64
N LEU A 81 -17.22 -0.99 35.53
CA LEU A 81 -17.17 -0.26 34.26
C LEU A 81 -15.73 -0.15 33.74
N LYS A 82 -14.75 0.06 34.63
CA LYS A 82 -13.34 0.07 34.26
C LYS A 82 -12.87 -1.26 33.71
N GLN A 83 -13.20 -2.38 34.37
CA GLN A 83 -12.86 -3.71 33.87
C GLN A 83 -13.43 -3.97 32.47
N ARG A 84 -14.67 -3.53 32.22
CA ARG A 84 -15.29 -3.66 30.90
C ARG A 84 -14.60 -2.76 29.86
N ALA A 85 -14.27 -1.53 30.22
CA ALA A 85 -13.55 -0.60 29.36
C ALA A 85 -12.14 -1.11 29.02
N ASP A 86 -11.47 -1.80 29.93
CA ASP A 86 -10.16 -2.44 29.73
C ASP A 86 -10.25 -3.54 28.67
N ILE A 87 -11.26 -4.40 28.76
CA ILE A 87 -11.53 -5.43 27.74
C ILE A 87 -11.81 -4.81 26.37
N ASP A 88 -12.62 -3.73 26.33
CA ASP A 88 -12.93 -3.02 25.08
C ASP A 88 -11.69 -2.35 24.49
N LEU A 89 -10.82 -1.77 25.31
CA LEU A 89 -9.54 -1.20 24.89
C LEU A 89 -8.64 -2.29 24.28
N HIS A 90 -8.46 -3.39 24.99
CA HIS A 90 -7.63 -4.49 24.51
C HIS A 90 -8.12 -5.05 23.15
N LYS A 91 -9.44 -5.21 22.99
CA LYS A 91 -10.01 -5.60 21.70
C LYS A 91 -9.72 -4.58 20.60
N ALA A 92 -9.88 -3.29 20.90
CA ALA A 92 -9.59 -2.24 19.93
C ALA A 92 -8.11 -2.20 19.52
N GLU A 93 -7.19 -2.50 20.43
CA GLU A 93 -5.75 -2.61 20.15
C GLU A 93 -5.41 -3.83 19.27
N LEU A 94 -6.08 -4.96 19.50
CA LEU A 94 -5.98 -6.12 18.61
C LEU A 94 -6.50 -5.80 17.20
N ASP A 95 -7.64 -5.14 17.07
CA ASP A 95 -8.18 -4.67 15.79
C ASP A 95 -7.17 -3.77 15.03
N VAL A 96 -6.46 -2.87 15.75
CA VAL A 96 -5.40 -2.04 15.16
C VAL A 96 -4.24 -2.89 14.64
N THR A 97 -3.84 -3.91 15.40
CA THR A 97 -2.73 -4.80 15.02
C THR A 97 -3.08 -5.60 13.76
N GLU A 98 -4.29 -6.11 13.70
CA GLU A 98 -4.82 -6.83 12.53
C GLU A 98 -4.90 -5.91 11.31
N ALA A 99 -5.51 -4.73 11.46
CA ALA A 99 -5.60 -3.76 10.37
C ALA A 99 -4.23 -3.28 9.86
N LYS A 100 -3.20 -3.17 10.73
CA LYS A 100 -1.83 -2.90 10.32
C LYS A 100 -1.26 -4.01 9.46
N SER A 101 -1.49 -5.27 9.82
CA SER A 101 -1.04 -6.41 9.03
C SER A 101 -1.69 -6.46 7.66
N GLU A 102 -2.99 -6.15 7.56
CA GLU A 102 -3.71 -6.05 6.29
C GLU A 102 -3.15 -4.94 5.37
N VAL A 103 -2.82 -3.78 5.93
CA VAL A 103 -2.18 -2.69 5.17
C VAL A 103 -0.83 -3.14 4.61
N ILE A 104 0.00 -3.83 5.40
CA ILE A 104 1.30 -4.34 4.96
C ILE A 104 1.13 -5.32 3.78
N VAL A 105 0.20 -6.26 3.88
CA VAL A 105 -0.08 -7.24 2.81
C VAL A 105 -0.58 -6.54 1.54
N ALA A 106 -1.52 -5.61 1.68
CA ALA A 106 -2.07 -4.86 0.55
C ALA A 106 -1.01 -3.96 -0.12
N ASP A 107 -0.12 -3.35 0.65
CA ASP A 107 0.98 -2.53 0.14
C ASP A 107 2.00 -3.38 -0.64
N GLN A 108 2.40 -4.54 -0.09
CA GLN A 108 3.31 -5.47 -0.76
C GLN A 108 2.73 -5.95 -2.10
N GLU A 109 1.44 -6.29 -2.15
CA GLU A 109 0.79 -6.72 -3.40
C GLU A 109 0.70 -5.56 -4.41
N ASN A 110 0.37 -4.35 -3.96
CA ASN A 110 0.34 -3.16 -4.82
C ASN A 110 1.72 -2.84 -5.40
N LEU A 111 2.78 -2.89 -4.58
CA LEU A 111 4.15 -2.70 -5.03
C LEU A 111 4.59 -3.77 -6.03
N LYS A 112 4.27 -5.04 -5.80
CA LYS A 112 4.55 -6.15 -6.71
C LYS A 112 3.91 -5.94 -8.07
N LEU A 113 2.61 -5.63 -8.10
CA LEU A 113 1.87 -5.39 -9.34
C LEU A 113 2.37 -4.15 -10.08
N SER A 114 2.67 -3.07 -9.36
CA SER A 114 3.24 -1.84 -9.92
C SER A 114 4.60 -2.08 -10.59
N ARG A 115 5.47 -2.88 -9.96
CA ARG A 115 6.76 -3.27 -10.54
C ARG A 115 6.60 -4.12 -11.80
N LEU A 116 5.66 -5.07 -11.80
CA LEU A 116 5.36 -5.90 -12.97
C LEU A 116 4.83 -5.06 -14.13
N LEU A 117 3.92 -4.13 -13.86
CA LEU A 117 3.42 -3.18 -14.85
C LEU A 117 4.55 -2.28 -15.40
N GLY A 118 5.41 -1.78 -14.53
CA GLY A 118 6.58 -0.98 -14.94
C GLY A 118 7.49 -1.75 -15.89
N ARG A 119 7.85 -2.98 -15.54
CA ARG A 119 8.66 -3.85 -16.41
C ARG A 119 7.98 -4.13 -17.75
N ALA A 120 6.67 -4.39 -17.76
CA ALA A 120 5.92 -4.63 -19.00
C ALA A 120 5.92 -3.42 -19.94
N LYS A 121 5.79 -2.21 -19.38
CA LYS A 121 5.86 -0.95 -20.14
C LYS A 121 7.26 -0.69 -20.70
N THR A 122 8.30 -0.87 -19.91
CA THR A 122 9.70 -0.71 -20.35
C THR A 122 10.03 -1.69 -21.47
N GLU A 123 9.63 -2.95 -21.34
CA GLU A 123 9.85 -3.98 -22.34
C GLU A 123 9.17 -3.63 -23.68
N LEU A 124 7.92 -3.15 -23.64
CA LEU A 124 7.20 -2.71 -24.83
C LEU A 124 7.89 -1.52 -25.52
N GLU A 125 8.35 -0.56 -24.72
CA GLU A 125 9.05 0.61 -25.27
C GLU A 125 10.39 0.23 -25.91
N ASN A 126 11.15 -0.66 -25.28
CA ASN A 126 12.40 -1.19 -25.86
C ASN A 126 12.14 -1.96 -27.16
N GLN A 127 11.05 -2.74 -27.25
CA GLN A 127 10.66 -3.43 -28.48
C GLN A 127 10.31 -2.40 -29.57
N ARG A 128 9.59 -1.31 -29.25
CA ARG A 128 9.24 -0.25 -30.18
C ARG A 128 10.48 0.46 -30.71
N ILE A 129 11.39 0.87 -29.82
CA ILE A 129 12.66 1.50 -30.21
C ILE A 129 13.48 0.53 -31.09
N GLY A 130 13.55 -0.75 -30.76
CA GLY A 130 14.26 -1.74 -31.58
C GLY A 130 13.68 -1.91 -32.98
N ILE A 131 12.37 -1.81 -33.16
CA ILE A 131 11.72 -1.84 -34.49
C ILE A 131 12.04 -0.56 -35.26
N GLU A 132 11.85 0.62 -34.65
CA GLU A 132 12.16 1.93 -35.26
C GLU A 132 13.62 2.03 -35.71
N THR A 133 14.56 1.52 -34.89
CA THR A 133 15.99 1.50 -35.23
C THR A 133 16.25 0.62 -36.46
N LYS A 134 15.69 -0.60 -36.51
CA LYS A 134 15.85 -1.49 -37.65
C LYS A 134 15.24 -0.92 -38.94
N GLU A 135 14.10 -0.25 -38.82
CA GLU A 135 13.49 0.41 -39.99
C GLU A 135 14.37 1.56 -40.49
N ALA A 136 14.91 2.38 -39.60
CA ALA A 136 15.82 3.46 -39.95
C ALA A 136 17.13 2.92 -40.59
N GLU A 137 17.70 1.86 -40.04
CA GLU A 137 18.88 1.19 -40.63
C GLU A 137 18.57 0.63 -42.03
N SER A 138 17.42 -0.03 -42.21
CA SER A 138 16.99 -0.57 -43.50
C SER A 138 16.82 0.54 -44.55
N GLN A 139 16.19 1.66 -44.17
CA GLN A 139 16.04 2.82 -45.06
C GLN A 139 17.40 3.44 -45.43
N SER A 140 18.33 3.55 -44.46
CA SER A 140 19.67 4.04 -44.71
C SER A 140 20.44 3.18 -45.70
N ILE A 141 20.37 1.84 -45.57
CA ILE A 141 20.99 0.89 -46.51
C ILE A 141 20.41 1.04 -47.93
N ILE A 142 19.07 1.14 -48.03
CA ILE A 142 18.40 1.34 -49.34
C ILE A 142 18.88 2.64 -49.99
N GLN A 143 18.92 3.76 -49.24
CA GLN A 143 19.38 5.06 -49.76
C GLN A 143 20.86 4.99 -50.18
N PHE A 144 21.72 4.31 -49.40
CA PHE A 144 23.11 4.11 -49.75
C PHE A 144 23.24 3.36 -51.11
N ASN A 145 22.53 2.23 -51.26
CA ASN A 145 22.55 1.44 -52.46
C ASN A 145 22.00 2.18 -53.69
N LEU A 146 21.02 3.04 -53.55
CA LEU A 146 20.49 3.85 -54.61
C LEU A 146 21.45 4.99 -55.05
N LYS A 147 22.29 5.49 -54.13
CA LYS A 147 23.29 6.52 -54.42
C LYS A 147 24.65 5.95 -54.87
N ALA A 148 24.89 4.66 -54.68
CA ALA A 148 26.15 4.03 -55.11
C ALA A 148 26.19 4.02 -56.66
N PRO A 149 27.29 4.49 -57.31
CA PRO A 149 27.44 4.41 -58.73
C PRO A 149 27.51 2.91 -59.14
N PRO A 150 26.93 2.54 -60.31
CA PRO A 150 26.98 1.15 -60.77
C PRO A 150 28.44 0.72 -60.88
N LEU A 151 28.75 -0.42 -60.30
CA LEU A 151 30.08 -1.02 -60.36
C LEU A 151 30.46 -1.19 -61.84
N PRO A 152 31.65 -0.76 -62.27
CA PRO A 152 32.08 -0.97 -63.65
C PRO A 152 32.19 -2.47 -63.92
N LEU A 153 31.38 -2.96 -64.84
CA LEU A 153 31.48 -4.33 -65.34
C LEU A 153 32.88 -4.47 -65.99
N LYS A 154 33.83 -5.12 -65.34
CA LYS A 154 35.07 -5.55 -65.97
C LYS A 154 34.71 -6.66 -66.94
N VAL A 155 34.38 -6.26 -68.18
CA VAL A 155 34.32 -7.20 -69.31
C VAL A 155 35.79 -7.54 -69.64
N SER A 156 36.29 -8.65 -69.16
CA SER A 156 37.57 -9.20 -69.62
C SER A 156 37.30 -9.91 -70.93
N PHE A 157 37.53 -9.17 -72.04
CA PHE A 157 37.66 -9.77 -73.34
C PHE A 157 39.01 -10.51 -73.36
N GLY A 158 38.97 -11.82 -73.14
CA GLY A 158 40.12 -12.68 -73.43
C GLY A 158 40.41 -12.66 -74.91
N THR A 159 41.50 -12.07 -75.30
CA THR A 159 42.03 -12.09 -76.65
C THR A 159 42.49 -13.48 -76.93
N LEU A 160 41.73 -14.19 -77.82
CA LEU A 160 42.12 -15.45 -78.41
C LEU A 160 43.06 -15.13 -79.52
N ILE A 161 44.38 -15.27 -79.30
CA ILE A 161 45.38 -15.23 -80.40
C ILE A 161 45.56 -16.66 -80.83
N ALA A 162 45.00 -16.96 -82.03
CA ALA A 162 45.37 -18.14 -82.79
C ALA A 162 46.71 -17.87 -83.51
N THR A 163 47.66 -18.76 -83.32
CA THR A 163 48.83 -18.84 -84.23
C THR A 163 49.10 -20.32 -84.51
N PHE A 164 49.11 -20.65 -85.78
CA PHE A 164 49.63 -21.74 -86.54
C PHE A 164 50.35 -22.88 -85.84
#